data_bc1d023c1d8fa491eac9af89adece295
#
_entry.id   bc1d023c1d8fa491eac9af89adece295
#
_cell.length_a   1.000
_cell.length_b   1.000
_cell.length_c   1.000
_cell.angle_alpha   90.00
_cell.angle_beta   90.00
_cell.angle_gamma   90.00
#
_symmetry.space_group_name_H-M   'P 1'
#
loop_
_entity.id
_entity.type
_entity.pdbx_description
1 polymer ?
#
loop_
_entity_poly.entity_id
_entity_poly.type
_entity_poly.pdbx_seq_one_letter_code
_entity_poly.pdbx_strand_id
1 'polypeptide(L)'
;MALTHRPVAEQDLAAICAFTQSPAELFYCFPKADFPLTPGQLRAAIDQRSDSTVVLLDGVVVAFANFYRWETGGVCAIGNVMVAPAARGRGVARYLIEQMLATAFSRHQACEVQVSCFNQNVAGLLLYPQLGFVPCALEARVGKTGERLALIHLRLVSPACR
;
A
#
# COMPACT_ATOMS: atom_id res chain seq x y z
N MET A 1 13.54 15.08 11.57
CA MET A 1 12.37 14.43 11.00
C MET A 1 12.36 12.96 11.45
N ALA A 2 11.38 12.59 12.25
CA ALA A 2 11.32 11.26 12.84
C ALA A 2 10.14 10.48 12.25
N LEU A 3 10.44 9.37 11.57
CA LEU A 3 9.44 8.42 11.07
C LEU A 3 9.32 7.25 12.04
N THR A 4 8.08 6.97 12.43
CA THR A 4 7.73 5.80 13.26
C THR A 4 6.52 5.10 12.64
N HIS A 5 6.20 3.92 13.13
CA HIS A 5 5.04 3.17 12.67
C HIS A 5 4.39 2.40 13.81
N ARG A 6 3.13 2.08 13.65
CA ARG A 6 2.36 1.26 14.58
C ARG A 6 1.12 0.69 13.87
N PRO A 7 0.42 -0.27 14.49
CA PRO A 7 -0.90 -0.68 13.99
C PRO A 7 -1.86 0.51 13.93
N VAL A 8 -2.77 0.46 12.95
CA VAL A 8 -3.83 1.46 12.81
C VAL A 8 -4.74 1.43 14.04
N ALA A 9 -5.23 2.60 14.45
CA ALA A 9 -6.22 2.74 15.49
C ALA A 9 -7.46 3.46 14.96
N GLU A 10 -8.59 3.33 15.63
CA GLU A 10 -9.87 3.92 15.20
C GLU A 10 -9.75 5.44 15.00
N GLN A 11 -9.02 6.13 15.85
CA GLN A 11 -8.84 7.57 15.74
C GLN A 11 -8.03 8.00 14.50
N ASP A 12 -7.36 7.07 13.82
CA ASP A 12 -6.57 7.39 12.64
C ASP A 12 -7.40 7.46 11.34
N LEU A 13 -8.60 6.88 11.34
CA LEU A 13 -9.37 6.64 10.12
C LEU A 13 -9.74 7.94 9.40
N ALA A 14 -10.15 8.96 10.13
CA ALA A 14 -10.51 10.25 9.53
C ALA A 14 -9.35 10.88 8.77
N ALA A 15 -8.15 10.85 9.34
CA ALA A 15 -6.95 11.39 8.69
C ALA A 15 -6.60 10.62 7.42
N ILE A 16 -6.64 9.28 7.48
CA ILE A 16 -6.34 8.42 6.34
C ILE A 16 -7.33 8.66 5.19
N CYS A 17 -8.62 8.80 5.51
CA CYS A 17 -9.65 9.06 4.50
C CYS A 17 -9.42 10.38 3.75
N ALA A 18 -8.71 11.32 4.33
CA ALA A 18 -8.40 12.61 3.72
C ALA A 18 -7.16 12.56 2.81
N PHE A 19 -6.41 11.46 2.77
CA PHE A 19 -5.16 11.38 1.99
C PHE A 19 -5.41 11.42 0.49
N THR A 20 -6.47 10.79 0.01
CA THR A 20 -6.81 10.79 -1.42
C THR A 20 -7.66 12.01 -1.74
N GLN A 21 -7.22 12.78 -2.74
CA GLN A 21 -7.78 14.09 -3.06
C GLN A 21 -8.74 14.07 -4.25
N SER A 22 -8.84 12.93 -4.94
CA SER A 22 -9.68 12.79 -6.13
C SER A 22 -10.14 11.35 -6.31
N PRO A 23 -11.20 11.11 -7.11
CA PRO A 23 -11.61 9.75 -7.46
C PRO A 23 -10.49 8.93 -8.09
N ALA A 24 -9.64 9.56 -8.92
CA ALA A 24 -8.52 8.87 -9.57
C ALA A 24 -7.47 8.41 -8.54
N GLU A 25 -7.10 9.28 -7.60
CA GLU A 25 -6.15 8.92 -6.55
C GLU A 25 -6.67 7.76 -5.70
N LEU A 26 -7.95 7.80 -5.33
CA LEU A 26 -8.56 6.72 -4.55
C LEU A 26 -8.56 5.41 -5.34
N PHE A 27 -8.91 5.47 -6.62
CA PHE A 27 -8.95 4.28 -7.47
C PHE A 27 -7.58 3.59 -7.52
N TYR A 28 -6.49 4.34 -7.60
CA TYR A 28 -5.15 3.76 -7.69
C TYR A 28 -4.72 2.98 -6.46
N CYS A 29 -5.21 3.35 -5.28
CA CYS A 29 -4.84 2.67 -4.03
C CYS A 29 -5.98 1.85 -3.42
N PHE A 30 -7.21 2.07 -3.84
CA PHE A 30 -8.40 1.42 -3.28
C PHE A 30 -9.49 1.30 -4.35
N PRO A 31 -9.27 0.43 -5.37
CA PRO A 31 -10.16 0.40 -6.55
C PRO A 31 -11.61 0.10 -6.26
N LYS A 32 -11.91 -0.65 -5.19
CA LYS A 32 -13.27 -1.06 -4.84
C LYS A 32 -14.03 0.00 -4.05
N ALA A 33 -13.36 1.03 -3.55
CA ALA A 33 -14.00 2.08 -2.77
C ALA A 33 -14.62 3.13 -3.68
N ASP A 34 -15.60 3.85 -3.11
CA ASP A 34 -16.22 5.00 -3.75
C ASP A 34 -15.69 6.29 -3.14
N PHE A 35 -15.38 7.27 -3.99
CA PHE A 35 -14.90 8.56 -3.54
C PHE A 35 -16.05 9.46 -3.06
N PRO A 36 -15.91 10.18 -1.92
CA PRO A 36 -14.75 10.19 -1.04
C PRO A 36 -14.66 8.93 -0.17
N LEU A 37 -13.43 8.55 0.19
CA LEU A 37 -13.22 7.43 1.11
C LEU A 37 -13.81 7.78 2.47
N THR A 38 -14.61 6.89 3.02
CA THR A 38 -15.24 7.09 4.32
C THR A 38 -14.62 6.16 5.37
N PRO A 39 -14.68 6.54 6.66
CA PRO A 39 -14.25 5.65 7.75
C PRO A 39 -14.89 4.26 7.69
N GLY A 40 -16.15 4.17 7.29
CA GLY A 40 -16.84 2.88 7.15
C GLY A 40 -16.23 1.99 6.08
N GLN A 41 -15.92 2.54 4.91
CA GLN A 41 -15.25 1.81 3.83
C GLN A 41 -13.86 1.34 4.27
N LEU A 42 -13.11 2.22 4.91
CA LEU A 42 -11.75 1.91 5.38
C LEU A 42 -11.78 0.84 6.47
N ARG A 43 -12.71 0.95 7.43
CA ARG A 43 -12.87 -0.03 8.50
C ARG A 43 -13.21 -1.41 7.94
N ALA A 44 -14.10 -1.48 6.94
CA ALA A 44 -14.44 -2.75 6.29
C ALA A 44 -13.20 -3.40 5.65
N ALA A 45 -12.34 -2.62 5.01
CA ALA A 45 -11.09 -3.14 4.45
C ALA A 45 -10.13 -3.62 5.54
N ILE A 46 -9.99 -2.86 6.62
CA ILE A 46 -9.14 -3.24 7.76
C ILE A 46 -9.60 -4.58 8.35
N ASP A 47 -10.91 -4.76 8.51
CA ASP A 47 -11.48 -5.99 9.08
C ASP A 47 -11.24 -7.22 8.19
N GLN A 48 -11.12 -7.04 6.88
CA GLN A 48 -10.91 -8.13 5.90
C GLN A 48 -9.45 -8.36 5.54
N ARG A 49 -8.54 -7.53 6.05
CA ARG A 49 -7.12 -7.56 5.70
C ARG A 49 -6.26 -7.73 6.94
N SER A 50 -4.95 -7.80 6.76
CA SER A 50 -4.01 -8.02 7.85
C SER A 50 -2.98 -6.91 7.97
N ASP A 51 -2.48 -6.71 9.17
CA ASP A 51 -1.36 -5.85 9.48
C ASP A 51 -1.54 -4.41 8.98
N SER A 52 -2.76 -3.88 9.10
CA SER A 52 -3.03 -2.49 8.76
C SER A 52 -2.16 -1.57 9.62
N THR A 53 -1.27 -0.85 8.96
CA THR A 53 -0.16 -0.12 9.57
C THR A 53 -0.22 1.35 9.19
N VAL A 54 0.05 2.23 10.14
CA VAL A 54 0.23 3.67 9.89
C VAL A 54 1.67 4.08 10.12
N VAL A 55 2.11 5.05 9.33
CA VAL A 55 3.38 5.74 9.53
C VAL A 55 3.09 7.11 10.08
N LEU A 56 3.88 7.52 11.07
CA LEU A 56 3.81 8.84 11.67
C LEU A 56 5.09 9.61 11.36
N LEU A 57 4.92 10.87 11.02
CA LEU A 57 6.00 11.82 10.86
C LEU A 57 5.89 12.83 11.98
N ASP A 58 6.87 12.80 12.89
CA ASP A 58 6.87 13.65 14.09
C ASP A 58 5.53 13.55 14.87
N GLY A 59 5.00 12.33 15.00
CA GLY A 59 3.78 12.05 15.75
C GLY A 59 2.47 12.23 14.98
N VAL A 60 2.51 12.64 13.72
CA VAL A 60 1.31 12.84 12.88
C VAL A 60 1.18 11.71 11.88
N VAL A 61 0.00 11.11 11.79
CA VAL A 61 -0.27 10.03 10.82
C VAL A 61 -0.20 10.57 9.41
N VAL A 62 0.70 9.99 8.59
CA VAL A 62 0.97 10.46 7.23
C VAL A 62 0.91 9.37 6.16
N ALA A 63 0.79 8.10 6.54
CA ALA A 63 0.71 7.01 5.56
C ALA A 63 0.00 5.79 6.13
N PHE A 64 -0.48 4.93 5.23
CA PHE A 64 -1.21 3.72 5.58
C PHE A 64 -0.97 2.64 4.53
N ALA A 65 -0.89 1.39 4.97
CA ALA A 65 -0.91 0.20 4.11
C ALA A 65 -1.36 -1.02 4.89
N ASN A 66 -1.67 -2.09 4.18
CA ASN A 66 -2.02 -3.38 4.76
C ASN A 66 -1.62 -4.51 3.83
N PHE A 67 -1.91 -5.76 4.24
CA PHE A 67 -1.83 -6.93 3.36
C PHE A 67 -3.24 -7.37 2.99
N TYR A 68 -3.49 -7.58 1.71
CA TYR A 68 -4.71 -8.24 1.24
C TYR A 68 -4.51 -9.74 0.97
N ARG A 69 -3.27 -10.23 1.10
CA ARG A 69 -2.88 -11.63 1.09
C ARG A 69 -1.73 -11.79 2.08
N TRP A 70 -1.78 -12.79 2.95
CA TRP A 70 -0.76 -13.00 3.99
C TRP A 70 -0.63 -14.50 4.31
N GLU A 71 0.11 -15.22 3.47
CA GLU A 71 0.32 -16.67 3.61
C GLU A 71 1.59 -16.93 4.42
N THR A 72 1.47 -17.70 5.50
CA THR A 72 2.65 -18.09 6.28
C THR A 72 3.58 -18.94 5.42
N GLY A 73 4.82 -18.52 5.27
CA GLY A 73 5.79 -19.20 4.42
C GLY A 73 5.53 -19.07 2.93
N GLY A 74 4.56 -18.30 2.53
CA GLY A 74 4.15 -18.12 1.13
C GLY A 74 4.24 -16.68 0.65
N VAL A 75 3.14 -16.16 0.11
CA VAL A 75 3.07 -14.82 -0.47
C VAL A 75 2.34 -13.86 0.45
N CYS A 76 2.92 -12.68 0.67
CA CYS A 76 2.23 -11.52 1.21
C CYS A 76 2.05 -10.49 0.10
N ALA A 77 0.87 -9.88 0.01
CA ALA A 77 0.60 -8.84 -0.98
C ALA A 77 0.20 -7.55 -0.26
N ILE A 78 0.94 -6.48 -0.54
CA ILE A 78 0.72 -5.16 0.06
C ILE A 78 -0.34 -4.42 -0.74
N GLY A 79 -1.29 -3.82 -0.03
CA GLY A 79 -2.36 -3.04 -0.65
C GLY A 79 -2.71 -1.78 0.13
N ASN A 80 -3.61 -0.99 -0.41
CA ASN A 80 -4.09 0.27 0.15
C ASN A 80 -2.96 1.23 0.55
N VAL A 81 -1.89 1.30 -0.24
CA VAL A 81 -0.76 2.18 0.04
C VAL A 81 -1.18 3.63 -0.20
N MET A 82 -1.22 4.42 0.86
CA MET A 82 -1.63 5.82 0.83
C MET A 82 -0.64 6.68 1.59
N VAL A 83 -0.31 7.85 1.04
CA VAL A 83 0.55 8.84 1.69
C VAL A 83 -0.15 10.20 1.66
N ALA A 84 -0.15 10.88 2.79
CA ALA A 84 -0.72 12.23 2.90
C ALA A 84 -0.05 13.17 1.89
N PRO A 85 -0.81 14.01 1.17
CA PRO A 85 -0.24 14.91 0.16
C PRO A 85 0.93 15.77 0.67
N ALA A 86 0.81 16.31 1.88
CA ALA A 86 1.84 17.15 2.47
C ALA A 86 3.13 16.41 2.84
N ALA A 87 3.07 15.08 2.91
CA ALA A 87 4.21 14.24 3.29
C ALA A 87 4.89 13.57 2.09
N ARG A 88 4.38 13.77 0.87
CA ARG A 88 4.96 13.18 -0.35
C ARG A 88 6.34 13.77 -0.64
N GLY A 89 7.20 12.94 -1.23
CA GLY A 89 8.57 13.36 -1.56
C GLY A 89 9.53 13.42 -0.37
N ARG A 90 9.16 12.84 0.76
CA ARG A 90 9.94 12.89 2.01
C ARG A 90 10.43 11.51 2.47
N GLY A 91 10.36 10.50 1.60
CA GLY A 91 10.77 9.14 1.95
C GLY A 91 9.76 8.35 2.78
N VAL A 92 8.55 8.87 2.95
CA VAL A 92 7.51 8.23 3.77
C VAL A 92 7.05 6.92 3.15
N ALA A 93 6.78 6.89 1.84
CA ALA A 93 6.37 5.68 1.14
C ALA A 93 7.44 4.60 1.22
N ARG A 94 8.69 4.96 1.02
CA ARG A 94 9.82 4.03 1.16
C ARG A 94 9.85 3.40 2.55
N TYR A 95 9.78 4.23 3.58
CA TYR A 95 9.76 3.77 4.97
C TYR A 95 8.59 2.80 5.21
N LEU A 96 7.39 3.18 4.76
CA LEU A 96 6.19 2.33 4.91
C LEU A 96 6.40 0.96 4.27
N ILE A 97 6.84 0.90 3.03
CA ILE A 97 7.05 -0.37 2.32
C ILE A 97 8.15 -1.19 2.98
N GLU A 98 9.23 -0.56 3.44
CA GLU A 98 10.28 -1.25 4.19
C GLU A 98 9.74 -1.90 5.47
N GLN A 99 8.83 -1.24 6.19
CA GLN A 99 8.20 -1.79 7.39
C GLN A 99 7.25 -2.94 7.02
N MET A 100 6.49 -2.82 5.94
CA MET A 100 5.63 -3.91 5.47
C MET A 100 6.45 -5.13 5.05
N LEU A 101 7.59 -4.92 4.37
CA LEU A 101 8.52 -6.00 4.02
C LEU A 101 9.06 -6.69 5.28
N ALA A 102 9.48 -5.92 6.27
CA ALA A 102 9.96 -6.48 7.54
C ALA A 102 8.89 -7.34 8.22
N THR A 103 7.65 -6.89 8.25
CA THR A 103 6.52 -7.64 8.80
C THR A 103 6.26 -8.93 8.01
N ALA A 104 6.27 -8.85 6.67
CA ALA A 104 6.06 -10.01 5.82
C ALA A 104 7.11 -11.09 6.06
N PHE A 105 8.38 -10.70 6.09
CA PHE A 105 9.47 -11.65 6.24
C PHE A 105 9.64 -12.18 7.67
N SER A 106 9.44 -11.35 8.69
CA SER A 106 9.61 -11.78 10.08
C SER A 106 8.37 -12.42 10.66
N ARG A 107 7.20 -11.78 10.55
CA ARG A 107 5.96 -12.27 11.17
C ARG A 107 5.32 -13.40 10.38
N HIS A 108 5.27 -13.28 9.05
CA HIS A 108 4.63 -14.26 8.18
C HIS A 108 5.60 -15.22 7.53
N GLN A 109 6.90 -15.02 7.68
CA GLN A 109 7.96 -15.84 7.07
C GLN A 109 7.74 -15.98 5.55
N ALA A 110 7.32 -14.89 4.91
CA ALA A 110 6.97 -14.88 3.50
C ALA A 110 8.18 -15.26 2.63
N CYS A 111 7.95 -16.04 1.59
CA CYS A 111 8.93 -16.29 0.54
C CYS A 111 8.91 -15.19 -0.52
N GLU A 112 7.76 -14.57 -0.72
CA GLU A 112 7.58 -13.55 -1.74
C GLU A 112 6.65 -12.46 -1.23
N VAL A 113 6.97 -11.20 -1.54
CA VAL A 113 6.08 -10.06 -1.32
C VAL A 113 5.72 -9.46 -2.67
N GLN A 114 4.43 -9.18 -2.86
CA GLN A 114 3.91 -8.58 -4.08
C GLN A 114 3.36 -7.20 -3.81
N VAL A 115 3.52 -6.31 -4.78
CA VAL A 115 2.83 -5.02 -4.88
C VAL A 115 2.26 -4.89 -6.28
N SER A 116 1.17 -4.14 -6.42
CA SER A 116 0.58 -3.86 -7.72
C SER A 116 0.45 -2.36 -7.90
N CYS A 117 0.68 -1.89 -9.12
CA CYS A 117 0.73 -0.47 -9.42
C CYS A 117 0.11 -0.21 -10.78
N PHE A 118 -0.88 0.70 -10.84
CA PHE A 118 -1.43 1.13 -12.11
C PHE A 118 -0.41 1.95 -12.91
N ASN A 119 -0.50 1.89 -14.23
CA ASN A 119 0.47 2.54 -15.12
C ASN A 119 0.56 4.06 -14.96
N GLN A 120 -0.50 4.71 -14.45
CA GLN A 120 -0.48 6.14 -14.16
C GLN A 120 0.22 6.51 -12.85
N ASN A 121 0.43 5.54 -11.98
CA ASN A 121 1.10 5.78 -10.70
C ASN A 121 2.63 5.76 -10.90
N VAL A 122 3.16 6.83 -11.44
CA VAL A 122 4.59 6.94 -11.75
C VAL A 122 5.45 6.85 -10.49
N ALA A 123 4.99 7.45 -9.38
CA ALA A 123 5.74 7.44 -8.11
C ALA A 123 5.97 5.99 -7.62
N GLY A 124 4.95 5.14 -7.67
CA GLY A 124 5.07 3.73 -7.30
C GLY A 124 5.98 2.96 -8.24
N LEU A 125 5.80 3.15 -9.56
CA LEU A 125 6.62 2.48 -10.57
C LEU A 125 8.11 2.82 -10.44
N LEU A 126 8.45 4.00 -9.95
CA LEU A 126 9.84 4.38 -9.71
C LEU A 126 10.35 3.89 -8.35
N LEU A 127 9.48 3.86 -7.33
CA LEU A 127 9.86 3.46 -5.97
C LEU A 127 10.10 1.95 -5.84
N TYR A 128 9.16 1.14 -6.30
CA TYR A 128 9.21 -0.30 -6.04
C TYR A 128 10.46 -0.97 -6.60
N PRO A 129 10.92 -0.69 -7.82
CA PRO A 129 12.19 -1.24 -8.30
C PRO A 129 13.41 -0.84 -7.45
N GLN A 130 13.41 0.37 -6.90
CA GLN A 130 14.49 0.81 -6.00
C GLN A 130 14.55 -0.01 -4.71
N LEU A 131 13.44 -0.60 -4.30
CA LEU A 131 13.35 -1.47 -3.12
C LEU A 131 13.62 -2.94 -3.45
N GLY A 132 13.89 -3.25 -4.71
CA GLY A 132 14.22 -4.61 -5.15
C GLY A 132 13.06 -5.37 -5.78
N PHE A 133 11.86 -4.76 -5.89
CA PHE A 133 10.75 -5.40 -6.58
C PHE A 133 11.01 -5.45 -8.08
N VAL A 134 10.62 -6.55 -8.70
CA VAL A 134 10.77 -6.79 -10.15
C VAL A 134 9.39 -6.97 -10.76
N PRO A 135 9.07 -6.30 -11.87
CA PRO A 135 7.82 -6.55 -12.58
C PRO A 135 7.71 -8.01 -13.00
N CYS A 136 6.55 -8.62 -12.77
CA CYS A 136 6.35 -10.05 -13.05
C CYS A 136 5.08 -10.35 -13.85
N ALA A 137 4.12 -9.42 -13.93
CA ALA A 137 2.90 -9.62 -14.72
C ALA A 137 2.24 -8.29 -15.06
N LEU A 138 1.43 -8.31 -16.10
CA LEU A 138 0.57 -7.20 -16.50
C LEU A 138 -0.87 -7.70 -16.57
N GLU A 139 -1.81 -6.86 -16.14
CA GLU A 139 -3.22 -7.18 -16.18
C GLU A 139 -3.99 -5.98 -16.73
N ALA A 140 -4.87 -6.24 -17.70
CA ALA A 140 -5.76 -5.20 -18.20
C ALA A 140 -6.88 -4.94 -17.18
N ARG A 141 -7.12 -3.68 -16.88
CA ARG A 141 -8.19 -3.24 -16.00
C ARG A 141 -9.00 -2.14 -16.68
N VAL A 142 -10.19 -1.90 -16.16
CA VAL A 142 -11.06 -0.82 -16.60
C VAL A 142 -11.29 0.11 -15.42
N GLY A 143 -11.04 1.40 -15.62
CA GLY A 143 -11.31 2.43 -14.63
C GLY A 143 -12.79 2.69 -14.46
N LYS A 144 -13.16 3.49 -13.46
CA LYS A 144 -14.56 3.76 -13.14
C LYS A 144 -15.29 4.56 -14.22
N THR A 145 -14.56 5.25 -15.09
CA THR A 145 -15.11 6.00 -16.23
C THR A 145 -14.91 5.27 -17.55
N GLY A 146 -14.57 3.98 -17.52
CA GLY A 146 -14.45 3.14 -18.70
C GLY A 146 -13.09 3.17 -19.40
N GLU A 147 -12.11 3.91 -18.89
CA GLU A 147 -10.76 3.97 -19.44
C GLU A 147 -10.01 2.65 -19.25
N ARG A 148 -9.20 2.31 -20.26
CA ARG A 148 -8.33 1.13 -20.17
C ARG A 148 -7.07 1.47 -19.40
N LEU A 149 -6.73 0.61 -18.42
CA LEU A 149 -5.58 0.77 -17.57
C LEU A 149 -4.77 -0.52 -17.55
N ALA A 150 -3.47 -0.39 -17.32
CA ALA A 150 -2.61 -1.54 -17.05
C ALA A 150 -2.28 -1.57 -15.56
N LEU A 151 -2.51 -2.72 -14.94
CA LEU A 151 -2.05 -3.00 -13.59
C LEU A 151 -0.76 -3.81 -13.70
N ILE A 152 0.32 -3.28 -13.18
CA ILE A 152 1.62 -3.92 -13.17
C ILE A 152 1.80 -4.61 -11.83
N HIS A 153 2.05 -5.92 -11.84
CA HIS A 153 2.38 -6.70 -10.65
C HIS A 153 3.91 -6.78 -10.53
N LEU A 154 4.42 -6.49 -9.35
CA LEU A 154 5.84 -6.59 -9.02
C LEU A 154 6.02 -7.51 -7.82
N ARG A 155 7.15 -8.20 -7.75
CA ARG A 155 7.46 -9.10 -6.65
C ARG A 155 8.88 -8.93 -6.14
N LEU A 156 9.05 -9.24 -4.86
CA LEU A 156 10.34 -9.35 -4.20
C LEU A 156 10.42 -10.73 -3.55
N VAL A 157 11.38 -11.53 -3.96
CA VAL A 157 11.59 -12.87 -3.42
C VAL A 157 12.58 -12.79 -2.26
N SER A 158 12.24 -13.43 -1.14
CA SER A 158 13.12 -13.50 0.01
C SER A 158 14.44 -14.18 -0.36
N PRO A 159 15.60 -13.67 0.13
CA PRO A 159 16.87 -14.35 -0.06
C PRO A 159 16.89 -15.81 0.40
N ALA A 160 16.12 -16.13 1.45
CA ALA A 160 16.02 -17.49 1.99
C ALA A 160 15.28 -18.46 1.06
N CYS A 161 14.54 -17.95 0.07
CA CYS A 161 13.74 -18.73 -0.87
C CYS A 161 14.27 -18.70 -2.31
N ARG A 162 15.45 -18.13 -2.52
CA ARG A 162 16.10 -18.07 -3.84
C ARG A 162 16.85 -19.36 -4.14
#